data_427b87e7b06602960ed0ba3b3e935afd
#
_entry.id   427b87e7b06602960ed0ba3b3e935afd
#
_cell.length_a   1.000
_cell.length_b   1.000
_cell.length_c   1.000
_cell.angle_alpha   90.00
_cell.angle_beta   90.00
_cell.angle_gamma   90.00
#
_symmetry.space_group_name_H-M   'P 1'
#
loop_
_entity.id
_entity.type
_entity.pdbx_description
1 polymer ?
#
loop_
_entity_poly.entity_id
_entity_poly.type
_entity_poly.pdbx_seq_one_letter_code
_entity_poly.pdbx_strand_id
1 'polypeptide(L)'
;EYITLADGTDFIKSYIGLLNMRYDNTIVLHADNLHGDRNECILSLSLQLIIENAVKHNCPQSGTELHVSIGRQGDMLVIKNNRIYTNQPNDQSIESYGIGISNLKQRYRLEGEAEPEFIAHKDSFEVRLPIIKRKQ
;
A
#
# COMPACT_ATOMS: atom_id res chain seq x y z
N GLU A 1 -16.00 -8.51 2.58
CA GLU A 1 -15.10 -7.40 2.64
C GLU A 1 -13.91 -7.57 1.70
N TYR A 2 -14.22 -7.95 0.48
CA TYR A 2 -13.22 -8.22 -0.55
C TYR A 2 -13.42 -7.28 -1.72
N ILE A 3 -12.33 -6.90 -2.36
CA ILE A 3 -12.37 -6.07 -3.56
C ILE A 3 -11.47 -6.71 -4.62
N THR A 4 -11.90 -6.70 -5.88
CA THR A 4 -11.08 -7.24 -6.95
C THR A 4 -9.82 -6.39 -7.15
N LEU A 5 -8.80 -6.96 -7.78
CA LEU A 5 -7.56 -6.22 -8.04
C LEU A 5 -7.83 -4.97 -8.89
N ALA A 6 -8.67 -5.10 -9.91
CA ALA A 6 -9.01 -3.98 -10.78
C ALA A 6 -9.73 -2.86 -10.03
N ASP A 7 -10.76 -3.22 -9.26
CA ASP A 7 -11.52 -2.22 -8.49
C ASP A 7 -10.67 -1.60 -7.39
N GLY A 8 -9.79 -2.38 -6.77
CA GLY A 8 -8.86 -1.86 -5.77
C GLY A 8 -7.89 -0.84 -6.35
N THR A 9 -7.38 -1.11 -7.54
CA THR A 9 -6.48 -0.20 -8.24
C THR A 9 -7.21 1.09 -8.63
N ASP A 10 -8.42 0.97 -9.16
CA ASP A 10 -9.23 2.15 -9.50
C ASP A 10 -9.54 2.98 -8.27
N PHE A 11 -9.89 2.34 -7.17
CA PHE A 11 -10.13 3.05 -5.91
C PHE A 11 -8.90 3.81 -5.47
N ILE A 12 -7.72 3.19 -5.52
CA ILE A 12 -6.50 3.84 -5.02
C ILE A 12 -6.08 5.03 -5.90
N LYS A 13 -6.33 4.97 -7.20
CA LYS A 13 -6.09 6.10 -8.10
C LYS A 13 -6.93 7.30 -7.67
N SER A 14 -8.21 7.08 -7.37
CA SER A 14 -9.10 8.13 -6.90
C SER A 14 -8.69 8.65 -5.52
N TYR A 15 -8.30 7.76 -4.64
CA TYR A 15 -7.89 8.11 -3.28
C TYR A 15 -6.62 8.97 -3.29
N ILE A 16 -5.64 8.60 -4.10
CA ILE A 16 -4.41 9.39 -4.25
C ILE A 16 -4.73 10.76 -4.85
N GLY A 17 -5.68 10.84 -5.77
CA GLY A 17 -6.14 12.11 -6.30
C GLY A 17 -6.66 13.03 -5.20
N LEU A 18 -7.43 12.48 -4.26
CA LEU A 18 -7.92 13.25 -3.11
C LEU A 18 -6.77 13.68 -2.19
N LEU A 19 -5.83 12.79 -1.91
CA LEU A 19 -4.67 13.11 -1.08
C LEU A 19 -3.84 14.23 -1.72
N ASN A 20 -3.70 14.21 -3.03
CA ASN A 20 -2.91 15.21 -3.75
C ASN A 20 -3.53 16.60 -3.71
N MET A 21 -4.82 16.72 -3.45
CA MET A 21 -5.44 18.02 -3.18
C MET A 21 -4.91 18.62 -1.87
N ARG A 22 -4.57 17.76 -0.91
CA ARG A 22 -4.04 18.17 0.39
C ARG A 22 -2.53 18.30 0.39
N TYR A 23 -1.83 17.45 -0.37
CA TYR A 23 -0.36 17.35 -0.36
C TYR A 23 0.29 17.96 -1.61
N ASP A 24 -0.41 18.86 -2.31
CA ASP A 24 0.12 19.64 -3.44
C ASP A 24 0.76 18.78 -4.54
N ASN A 25 0.08 17.70 -4.91
CA ASN A 25 0.51 16.81 -5.99
C ASN A 25 1.90 16.18 -5.77
N THR A 26 2.23 15.89 -4.52
CA THR A 26 3.54 15.30 -4.17
C THR A 26 3.51 13.79 -4.04
N ILE A 27 2.36 13.16 -4.32
CA ILE A 27 2.24 11.70 -4.31
C ILE A 27 2.07 11.22 -5.75
N VAL A 28 3.04 10.43 -6.22
CA VAL A 28 3.07 9.95 -7.60
C VAL A 28 2.82 8.44 -7.59
N LEU A 29 1.75 8.02 -8.27
CA LEU A 29 1.39 6.60 -8.35
C LEU A 29 1.88 6.01 -9.67
N HIS A 30 2.57 4.88 -9.57
CA HIS A 30 2.98 4.07 -10.70
C HIS A 30 2.28 2.71 -10.56
N ALA A 31 1.14 2.56 -11.21
CA ALA A 31 0.38 1.32 -11.14
C ALA A 31 0.38 0.63 -12.50
N ASP A 32 0.83 -0.62 -12.51
CA ASP A 32 0.70 -1.45 -13.70
C ASP A 32 -0.77 -1.81 -13.92
N ASN A 33 -1.11 -2.16 -15.16
CA ASN A 33 -2.42 -2.70 -15.45
C ASN A 33 -2.55 -4.05 -14.73
N LEU A 34 -3.23 -4.01 -13.61
CA LEU A 34 -3.44 -5.21 -12.82
C LEU A 34 -4.63 -5.96 -13.36
N HIS A 35 -4.36 -6.90 -14.25
CA HIS A 35 -5.37 -7.84 -14.73
C HIS A 35 -5.39 -9.03 -13.79
N GLY A 36 -6.56 -9.32 -13.29
CA GLY A 36 -6.79 -10.50 -12.49
C GLY A 36 -8.14 -11.07 -12.84
N ASP A 37 -8.33 -12.33 -12.53
CA ASP A 37 -9.64 -12.96 -12.64
C ASP A 37 -10.60 -12.30 -11.62
N ARG A 38 -11.90 -12.38 -11.89
CA ARG A 38 -12.91 -11.78 -11.00
C ARG A 38 -12.89 -12.37 -9.59
N ASN A 39 -12.33 -13.57 -9.44
CA ASN A 39 -12.22 -14.22 -8.15
C ASN A 39 -10.91 -13.85 -7.41
N GLU A 40 -10.03 -13.09 -8.03
CA GLU A 40 -8.78 -12.65 -7.41
C GLU A 40 -8.99 -11.30 -6.75
N CYS A 41 -8.83 -11.29 -5.43
CA CYS A 41 -9.19 -10.15 -4.59
C CYS A 41 -8.13 -9.87 -3.54
N ILE A 42 -8.29 -8.73 -2.90
CA ILE A 42 -7.61 -8.38 -1.66
C ILE A 42 -8.69 -7.95 -0.67
N LEU A 43 -8.34 -7.84 0.60
CA LEU A 43 -9.29 -7.29 1.57
C LEU A 43 -9.50 -5.81 1.29
N SER A 44 -10.75 -5.37 1.38
CA SER A 44 -11.11 -3.96 1.20
C SER A 44 -10.31 -3.09 2.14
N LEU A 45 -9.97 -1.89 1.70
CA LEU A 45 -9.21 -0.89 2.44
C LEU A 45 -7.73 -1.24 2.68
N SER A 46 -7.24 -2.40 2.20
CA SER A 46 -5.83 -2.77 2.35
C SER A 46 -4.92 -1.72 1.72
N LEU A 47 -5.19 -1.35 0.45
CA LEU A 47 -4.36 -0.37 -0.26
C LEU A 47 -4.45 1.00 0.41
N GLN A 48 -5.63 1.39 0.88
CA GLN A 48 -5.80 2.67 1.58
C GLN A 48 -4.92 2.73 2.83
N LEU A 49 -4.95 1.69 3.65
CA LEU A 49 -4.14 1.63 4.87
C LEU A 49 -2.64 1.71 4.54
N ILE A 50 -2.20 0.99 3.51
CA ILE A 50 -0.80 0.98 3.10
C ILE A 50 -0.37 2.37 2.62
N ILE A 51 -1.19 3.03 1.81
CA ILE A 51 -0.88 4.37 1.29
C ILE A 51 -0.91 5.41 2.41
N GLU A 52 -1.88 5.35 3.31
CA GLU A 52 -1.96 6.26 4.45
C GLU A 52 -0.70 6.17 5.31
N ASN A 53 -0.23 4.95 5.58
CA ASN A 53 1.00 4.75 6.33
C ASN A 53 2.20 5.35 5.61
N ALA A 54 2.30 5.14 4.29
CA ALA A 54 3.41 5.67 3.51
C ALA A 54 3.43 7.21 3.55
N VAL A 55 2.29 7.84 3.38
CA VAL A 55 2.17 9.30 3.43
C VAL A 55 2.51 9.83 4.82
N LYS A 56 1.97 9.20 5.85
CA LYS A 56 2.18 9.63 7.24
C LYS A 56 3.64 9.56 7.64
N HIS A 57 4.35 8.51 7.23
CA HIS A 57 5.74 8.32 7.63
C HIS A 57 6.74 9.06 6.77
N ASN A 58 6.36 9.48 5.58
CA ASN A 58 7.28 10.14 4.65
C ASN A 58 7.03 11.64 4.51
N CYS A 59 5.84 12.12 4.85
CA CYS A 59 5.48 13.54 4.81
C CYS A 59 5.93 14.21 3.50
N PRO A 60 5.40 13.78 2.35
CA PRO A 60 5.88 14.28 1.06
C PRO A 60 5.63 15.78 0.91
N GLN A 61 6.57 16.46 0.25
CA GLN A 61 6.49 17.88 -0.02
C GLN A 61 7.06 18.16 -1.40
N SER A 62 6.86 19.39 -1.88
CA SER A 62 7.44 19.84 -3.14
C SER A 62 8.96 19.65 -3.11
N GLY A 63 9.49 18.96 -4.10
CA GLY A 63 10.90 18.62 -4.18
C GLY A 63 11.29 17.29 -3.53
N THR A 64 10.39 16.71 -2.72
CA THR A 64 10.61 15.39 -2.12
C THR A 64 9.33 14.58 -2.25
N GLU A 65 9.03 14.18 -3.48
CA GLU A 65 7.81 13.48 -3.80
C GLU A 65 7.84 12.02 -3.30
N LEU A 66 6.68 11.55 -2.90
CA LEU A 66 6.49 10.14 -2.54
C LEU A 66 6.05 9.38 -3.81
N HIS A 67 6.87 8.44 -4.23
CA HIS A 67 6.56 7.58 -5.37
C HIS A 67 6.07 6.23 -4.84
N VAL A 68 4.87 5.86 -5.25
CA VAL A 68 4.27 4.58 -4.86
C VAL A 68 4.08 3.74 -6.12
N SER A 69 4.57 2.52 -6.09
CA SER A 69 4.37 1.58 -7.20
C SER A 69 3.51 0.41 -6.73
N ILE A 70 2.64 -0.07 -7.59
CA ILE A 70 1.80 -1.24 -7.35
C ILE A 70 1.97 -2.17 -8.54
N GLY A 71 2.36 -3.41 -8.27
CA GLY A 71 2.52 -4.42 -9.31
C GLY A 71 2.20 -5.79 -8.76
N ARG A 72 2.09 -6.75 -9.66
CA ARG A 72 1.80 -8.14 -9.29
C ARG A 72 3.04 -9.00 -9.49
N GLN A 73 3.37 -9.82 -8.51
CA GLN A 73 4.40 -10.84 -8.60
C GLN A 73 3.80 -12.17 -8.15
N GLY A 74 3.45 -13.02 -9.11
CA GLY A 74 2.82 -14.30 -8.81
C GLY A 74 1.52 -14.13 -8.05
N ASP A 75 1.44 -14.69 -6.87
CA ASP A 75 0.24 -14.61 -6.01
C ASP A 75 0.28 -13.45 -5.03
N MET A 76 1.20 -12.51 -5.24
CA MET A 76 1.36 -11.35 -4.36
C MET A 76 1.16 -10.06 -5.13
N LEU A 77 0.48 -9.13 -4.48
CA LEU A 77 0.44 -7.74 -4.92
C LEU A 77 1.53 -7.01 -4.17
N VAL A 78 2.45 -6.36 -4.88
CA VAL A 78 3.60 -5.70 -4.26
C VAL A 78 3.41 -4.20 -4.34
N ILE A 79 3.35 -3.56 -3.19
CA ILE A 79 3.21 -2.11 -3.06
C ILE A 79 4.52 -1.58 -2.48
N LYS A 80 5.16 -0.69 -3.20
CA LYS A 80 6.48 -0.21 -2.82
C LYS A 80 6.52 1.32 -2.88
N ASN A 81 7.16 1.94 -1.89
CA ASN A 81 7.37 3.38 -1.92
C ASN A 81 8.81 3.71 -1.59
N ASN A 82 9.27 4.85 -2.09
CA ASN A 82 10.58 5.39 -1.69
C ASN A 82 10.50 5.89 -0.26
N ARG A 83 11.62 5.88 0.44
CA ARG A 83 11.73 6.43 1.80
C ARG A 83 12.30 7.83 1.71
N ILE A 84 11.56 8.79 2.24
CA ILE A 84 11.99 10.18 2.28
C ILE A 84 12.66 10.42 3.63
N TYR A 85 13.96 10.75 3.59
CA TYR A 85 14.70 11.04 4.80
C TYR A 85 14.54 12.53 5.10
N THR A 86 13.92 12.84 6.24
CA THR A 86 13.79 14.20 6.73
C THR A 86 14.76 14.42 7.88
N ASN A 87 15.07 15.67 8.18
CA ASN A 87 15.92 16.02 9.33
C ASN A 87 15.22 15.79 10.67
N GLN A 88 13.98 15.35 10.65
CA GLN A 88 13.27 15.00 11.87
C GLN A 88 13.62 13.55 12.24
N PRO A 89 13.70 13.25 13.55
CA PRO A 89 13.99 11.87 13.98
C PRO A 89 12.78 10.99 13.77
N ASN A 90 12.43 10.74 12.51
CA ASN A 90 11.41 9.78 12.17
C ASN A 90 12.06 8.41 12.15
N ASP A 91 11.67 7.59 13.08
CA ASP A 91 12.02 6.19 13.04
C ASP A 91 11.29 5.57 11.85
N GLN A 92 12.03 5.24 10.80
CA GLN A 92 11.47 4.60 9.61
C GLN A 92 11.60 3.08 9.63
N SER A 93 11.72 2.51 10.82
CA SER A 93 11.66 1.06 11.00
C SER A 93 10.21 0.57 10.84
N ILE A 94 10.07 -0.75 10.70
CA ILE A 94 8.72 -1.35 10.62
C ILE A 94 7.90 -1.02 11.86
N GLU A 95 8.52 -0.96 13.02
CA GLU A 95 7.85 -0.68 14.28
C GLU A 95 7.17 0.69 14.31
N SER A 96 7.72 1.67 13.58
CA SER A 96 7.15 3.00 13.54
C SER A 96 5.83 3.07 12.74
N TYR A 97 5.53 2.06 11.92
CA TYR A 97 4.27 1.99 11.19
C TYR A 97 3.11 1.54 12.06
N GLY A 98 3.39 0.89 13.18
CA GLY A 98 2.49 0.73 14.31
C GLY A 98 1.17 0.04 14.03
N ILE A 99 0.09 0.67 14.47
CA ILE A 99 -1.25 0.10 14.54
C ILE A 99 -1.80 -0.31 13.18
N GLY A 100 -1.52 0.48 12.13
CA GLY A 100 -2.02 0.20 10.78
C GLY A 100 -1.56 -1.15 10.26
N ILE A 101 -0.26 -1.47 10.43
CA ILE A 101 0.31 -2.75 10.01
C ILE A 101 -0.28 -3.89 10.84
N SER A 102 -0.34 -3.73 12.15
CA SER A 102 -0.88 -4.76 13.04
C SER A 102 -2.33 -5.08 12.69
N ASN A 103 -3.13 -4.06 12.43
CA ASN A 103 -4.52 -4.23 12.05
C ASN A 103 -4.67 -4.96 10.72
N LEU A 104 -3.83 -4.65 9.74
CA LEU A 104 -3.90 -5.28 8.44
C LEU A 104 -3.52 -6.76 8.54
N LYS A 105 -2.45 -7.08 9.26
CA LYS A 105 -2.05 -8.47 9.50
C LYS A 105 -3.18 -9.25 10.19
N GLN A 106 -3.80 -8.66 11.21
CA GLN A 106 -4.87 -9.29 11.95
C GLN A 106 -6.09 -9.54 11.08
N ARG A 107 -6.47 -8.58 10.23
CA ARG A 107 -7.61 -8.76 9.31
C ARG A 107 -7.40 -9.94 8.38
N TYR A 108 -6.20 -10.09 7.82
CA TYR A 108 -5.90 -11.24 6.96
C TYR A 108 -5.95 -12.55 7.73
N ARG A 109 -5.41 -12.55 8.94
CA ARG A 109 -5.44 -13.74 9.81
C ARG A 109 -6.86 -14.16 10.15
N LEU A 110 -7.73 -13.20 10.46
CA LEU A 110 -9.12 -13.47 10.83
C LEU A 110 -9.93 -14.06 9.65
N GLU A 111 -9.53 -13.73 8.42
CA GLU A 111 -10.16 -14.31 7.23
C GLU A 111 -9.55 -15.66 6.85
N GLY A 112 -8.61 -16.18 7.64
CA GLY A 112 -7.95 -17.44 7.35
C GLY A 112 -6.93 -17.36 6.23
N GLU A 113 -6.47 -16.16 5.91
CA GLU A 113 -5.54 -15.93 4.82
C GLU A 113 -4.10 -15.76 5.33
N ALA A 114 -3.13 -15.92 4.43
CA ALA A 114 -1.74 -15.63 4.75
C ALA A 114 -1.59 -14.14 5.10
N GLU A 115 -0.69 -13.84 6.03
CA GLU A 115 -0.49 -12.46 6.45
C GLU A 115 0.36 -11.69 5.42
N PRO A 116 0.09 -10.40 5.23
CA PRO A 116 0.97 -9.55 4.44
C PRO A 116 2.38 -9.49 5.04
N GLU A 117 3.37 -9.31 4.18
CA GLU A 117 4.75 -9.11 4.58
C GLU A 117 5.10 -7.64 4.44
N PHE A 118 5.85 -7.10 5.40
CA PHE A 118 6.29 -5.72 5.41
C PHE A 118 7.80 -5.70 5.50
N ILE A 119 8.45 -5.10 4.51
CA ILE A 119 9.91 -5.15 4.38
C ILE A 119 10.46 -3.74 4.26
N ALA A 120 11.27 -3.35 5.25
CA ALA A 120 11.97 -2.06 5.20
C ALA A 120 13.33 -2.26 4.54
N HIS A 121 13.50 -1.66 3.36
CA HIS A 121 14.79 -1.59 2.68
C HIS A 121 15.45 -0.26 3.02
N LYS A 122 16.70 -0.08 2.59
CA LYS A 122 17.42 1.16 2.86
C LYS A 122 16.69 2.38 2.29
N ASP A 123 16.29 2.31 1.03
CA ASP A 123 15.71 3.47 0.31
C ASP A 123 14.25 3.28 -0.09
N SER A 124 13.64 2.20 0.34
CA SER A 124 12.24 1.92 0.03
C SER A 124 11.58 1.10 1.13
N PHE A 125 10.25 1.13 1.12
CA PHE A 125 9.44 0.26 1.96
C PHE A 125 8.52 -0.56 1.08
N GLU A 126 8.44 -1.85 1.34
CA GLU A 126 7.71 -2.79 0.50
C GLU A 126 6.66 -3.54 1.31
N VAL A 127 5.46 -3.63 0.75
CA VAL A 127 4.39 -4.46 1.30
C VAL A 127 4.05 -5.53 0.27
N ARG A 128 4.07 -6.78 0.69
CA ARG A 128 3.68 -7.92 -0.14
C ARG A 128 2.35 -8.42 0.36
N LEU A 129 1.31 -8.16 -0.41
CA LEU A 129 -0.07 -8.42 -0.03
C LEU A 129 -0.56 -9.68 -0.73
N PRO A 130 -0.93 -10.73 0.01
CA PRO A 130 -1.42 -11.95 -0.63
C PRO A 130 -2.68 -11.71 -1.45
N ILE A 131 -2.71 -12.24 -2.67
CA ILE A 131 -3.90 -12.22 -3.50
C ILE A 131 -4.77 -13.37 -3.08
N ILE A 132 -6.02 -13.08 -2.78
CA ILE A 132 -7.00 -14.03 -2.27
C ILE A 132 -7.85 -14.51 -3.43
N LYS A 133 -7.96 -15.83 -3.61
CA LYS A 133 -8.84 -16.40 -4.62
C LYS A 133 -10.13 -16.83 -3.96
N ARG A 134 -11.22 -16.21 -4.39
CA ARG A 134 -12.53 -16.53 -3.87
C ARG A 134 -13.28 -17.41 -4.86
N LYS A 135 -13.91 -18.44 -4.34
CA LYS A 135 -14.85 -19.26 -5.14
C LYS A 135 -16.11 -18.44 -5.39
N GLN A 136 -16.52 -18.44 -6.64
CA GLN A 136 -17.80 -17.84 -7.03
C GLN A 136 -18.95 -18.81 -6.77
#